data_d1a794004dd9d4f21255673d4aeafc9d
#
_entry.id   d1a794004dd9d4f21255673d4aeafc9d
#
_cell.length_a   1.000
_cell.length_b   1.000
_cell.length_c   1.000
_cell.angle_alpha   90.00
_cell.angle_beta   90.00
_cell.angle_gamma   90.00
#
_symmetry.space_group_name_H-M   'P 1'
#
loop_
_entity.id
_entity.type
_entity.pdbx_description
1 polymer ?
#
loop_
_entity_poly.entity_id
_entity_poly.type
_entity_poly.pdbx_seq_one_letter_code
_entity_poly.pdbx_strand_id
1 'polypeptide(L)'
;MKIDFKYKQTKKNIIQKINIEINKENYQFTSSVQRKTNLSYSAPIDIWDVSHLNGESPKSKTNLKREVKIVDLFCGSGGFTEGVKNGLKQLGINSKVLAACDLDKHALKVYE
;
A
#
# COMPACT_ATOMS: atom_id res chain seq x y z
N MET A 1 13.39 11.61 9.51
CA MET A 1 12.28 11.19 8.63
C MET A 1 11.03 11.96 9.03
N LYS A 2 10.37 12.59 8.07
CA LYS A 2 9.10 13.30 8.26
C LYS A 2 8.07 12.73 7.30
N ILE A 3 6.87 12.44 7.81
CA ILE A 3 5.77 11.90 7.01
C ILE A 3 4.56 12.83 7.19
N ASP A 4 3.97 13.26 6.09
CA ASP A 4 2.79 14.12 6.05
C ASP A 4 1.69 13.46 5.21
N PHE A 5 0.49 13.35 5.79
CA PHE A 5 -0.69 12.78 5.16
C PHE A 5 -1.72 13.87 4.90
N LYS A 6 -2.20 13.98 3.66
CA LYS A 6 -3.25 14.89 3.28
C LYS A 6 -4.34 14.17 2.52
N TYR A 7 -5.58 14.46 2.87
CA TYR A 7 -6.77 13.93 2.20
C TYR A 7 -7.54 15.06 1.54
N LYS A 8 -7.98 14.83 0.31
CA LYS A 8 -8.84 15.77 -0.43
C LYS A 8 -10.03 15.01 -0.99
N GLN A 9 -11.21 15.52 -0.69
CA GLN A 9 -12.46 15.01 -1.24
C GLN A 9 -12.85 15.83 -2.47
N THR A 10 -13.24 15.13 -3.53
CA THR A 10 -13.90 15.69 -4.72
C THR A 10 -15.29 15.09 -4.85
N LYS A 11 -16.09 15.58 -5.82
CA LYS A 11 -17.44 15.01 -6.07
C LYS A 11 -17.40 13.51 -6.40
N LYS A 12 -16.33 13.02 -7.01
CA LYS A 12 -16.22 11.64 -7.53
C LYS A 12 -15.18 10.78 -6.81
N ASN A 13 -14.17 11.40 -6.19
CA ASN A 13 -13.02 10.68 -5.65
C ASN A 13 -12.59 11.21 -4.29
N ILE A 14 -12.00 10.34 -3.49
CA ILE A 14 -11.14 10.68 -2.38
C ILE A 14 -9.70 10.52 -2.82
N ILE A 15 -8.87 11.52 -2.55
CA ILE A 15 -7.46 11.53 -2.91
C ILE A 15 -6.64 11.59 -1.63
N GLN A 16 -5.76 10.62 -1.44
CA GLN A 16 -4.73 10.63 -0.39
C GLN A 16 -3.41 11.08 -1.00
N LYS A 17 -2.72 12.00 -0.34
CA LYS A 17 -1.34 12.39 -0.66
C LYS A 17 -0.47 12.10 0.54
N ILE A 18 0.61 11.36 0.33
CA ILE A 18 1.62 11.07 1.33
C ILE A 18 2.92 11.69 0.86
N ASN A 19 3.50 12.56 1.68
CA ASN A 19 4.83 13.12 1.45
C ASN A 19 5.78 12.55 2.51
N ILE A 20 6.88 11.98 2.07
CA ILE A 20 7.91 11.40 2.94
C ILE A 20 9.22 12.12 2.64
N GLU A 21 9.82 12.72 3.67
CA GLU A 21 11.16 13.32 3.61
C GLU A 21 12.15 12.42 4.34
N ILE A 22 13.16 11.94 3.62
CA ILE A 22 14.27 11.13 4.15
C ILE A 22 15.56 11.69 3.60
N ASN A 23 16.50 12.07 4.47
CA ASN A 23 17.83 12.55 4.07
C ASN A 23 17.79 13.71 3.03
N LYS A 24 16.86 14.66 3.21
CA LYS A 24 16.60 15.78 2.29
C LYS A 24 16.03 15.39 0.93
N GLU A 25 15.72 14.12 0.70
CA GLU A 25 14.97 13.67 -0.47
C GLU A 25 13.47 13.61 -0.16
N ASN A 26 12.65 14.05 -1.12
CA ASN A 26 11.20 14.08 -0.99
C ASN A 26 10.57 13.03 -1.90
N TYR A 27 9.80 12.13 -1.30
CA TYR A 27 9.02 11.12 -2.01
C TYR A 27 7.53 11.45 -1.89
N GLN A 28 6.84 11.40 -3.01
CA GLN A 28 5.40 11.68 -3.06
C GLN A 28 4.64 10.46 -3.56
N PHE A 29 3.58 10.14 -2.84
CA PHE A 29 2.63 9.11 -3.20
C PHE A 29 1.25 9.75 -3.28
N THR A 30 0.55 9.52 -4.39
CA THR A 30 -0.80 10.00 -4.58
C THR A 30 -1.66 8.81 -4.96
N SER A 31 -2.67 8.56 -4.16
CA SER A 31 -3.62 7.47 -4.37
C SER A 31 -5.03 8.01 -4.42
N SER A 32 -5.87 7.40 -5.24
CA SER A 32 -7.27 7.83 -5.36
C SER A 32 -8.21 6.63 -5.33
N VAL A 33 -9.31 6.79 -4.63
CA VAL A 33 -10.43 5.84 -4.57
C VAL A 33 -11.68 6.52 -5.10
N GLN A 34 -12.46 5.81 -5.91
CA GLN A 34 -13.74 6.33 -6.39
C GLN A 34 -14.76 6.33 -5.26
N ARG A 35 -15.40 7.46 -5.05
CA ARG A 35 -16.47 7.58 -4.08
C ARG A 35 -17.69 6.82 -4.60
N LYS A 36 -18.00 5.70 -4.00
CA LYS A 36 -19.27 5.00 -4.20
C LYS A 36 -20.28 5.58 -3.24
N THR A 37 -21.19 6.37 -3.78
CA THR A 37 -22.46 6.83 -3.21
C THR A 37 -22.53 7.29 -1.74
N ASN A 38 -23.35 8.25 -1.49
CA ASN A 38 -24.27 8.65 -0.38
C ASN A 38 -23.94 8.31 1.09
N LEU A 39 -22.75 7.84 1.42
CA LEU A 39 -22.33 7.70 2.80
C LEU A 39 -21.94 9.10 3.30
N SER A 40 -22.74 9.63 4.19
CA SER A 40 -22.50 10.91 4.88
C SER A 40 -21.45 10.73 5.98
N TYR A 41 -20.25 10.25 5.62
CA TYR A 41 -19.11 10.27 6.54
C TYR A 41 -18.59 11.71 6.62
N SER A 42 -18.26 12.13 7.82
CA SER A 42 -17.84 13.49 8.12
C SER A 42 -16.43 13.81 7.66
N ALA A 43 -15.56 12.82 7.51
CA ALA A 43 -14.17 13.03 7.15
C ALA A 43 -13.72 12.19 5.93
N PRO A 44 -12.87 12.76 5.04
CA PRO A 44 -12.32 12.00 3.89
C PRO A 44 -11.51 10.75 4.25
N ILE A 45 -10.89 10.73 5.43
CA ILE A 45 -10.15 9.59 5.94
C ILE A 45 -11.07 8.39 6.21
N ASP A 46 -12.26 8.63 6.77
CA ASP A 46 -13.22 7.57 7.08
C ASP A 46 -13.69 6.87 5.79
N ILE A 47 -13.91 7.65 4.73
CA ILE A 47 -14.30 7.10 3.42
C ILE A 47 -13.14 6.28 2.82
N TRP A 48 -11.91 6.73 3.01
CA TRP A 48 -10.72 6.01 2.56
C TRP A 48 -10.61 4.64 3.26
N ASP A 49 -10.76 4.62 4.58
CA ASP A 49 -10.66 3.42 5.38
C ASP A 49 -11.78 2.40 5.04
N VAL A 50 -13.01 2.89 4.88
CA VAL A 50 -14.15 2.03 4.45
C VAL A 50 -13.91 1.46 3.06
N SER A 51 -13.39 2.24 2.12
CA SER A 51 -13.05 1.74 0.77
C SER A 51 -11.98 0.65 0.83
N HIS A 52 -10.98 0.81 1.69
CA HIS A 52 -9.94 -0.19 1.91
C HIS A 52 -10.52 -1.48 2.51
N LEU A 53 -11.36 -1.39 3.52
CA LEU A 53 -12.04 -2.53 4.13
C LEU A 53 -12.96 -3.27 3.14
N ASN A 54 -13.55 -2.56 2.19
CA ASN A 54 -14.35 -3.13 1.11
C ASN A 54 -13.52 -3.75 -0.03
N GLY A 55 -12.18 -3.83 0.12
CA GLY A 55 -11.29 -4.43 -0.88
C GLY A 55 -11.10 -3.58 -2.14
N GLU A 56 -11.42 -2.30 -2.10
CA GLU A 56 -11.20 -1.40 -3.22
C GLU A 56 -9.69 -1.10 -3.36
N SER A 57 -9.15 -1.35 -4.56
CA SER A 57 -7.74 -1.03 -4.84
C SER A 57 -7.62 0.42 -5.31
N PRO A 58 -6.92 1.30 -4.57
CA PRO A 58 -6.69 2.66 -5.01
C PRO A 58 -5.80 2.71 -6.25
N LYS A 59 -6.07 3.67 -7.12
CA LYS A 59 -5.17 4.00 -8.24
C LYS A 59 -4.06 4.90 -7.69
N SER A 60 -2.85 4.39 -7.66
CA SER A 60 -1.70 5.08 -7.06
C SER A 60 -0.69 5.55 -8.10
N LYS A 61 -0.06 6.69 -7.81
CA LYS A 61 1.08 7.24 -8.55
C LYS A 61 2.15 7.65 -7.55
N THR A 62 3.40 7.36 -7.90
CA THR A 62 4.56 7.78 -7.11
C THR A 62 5.67 8.27 -8.02
N ASN A 63 6.56 9.12 -7.50
CA ASN A 63 7.81 9.50 -8.14
C ASN A 63 8.94 8.47 -7.88
N LEU A 64 8.70 7.48 -7.03
CA LEU A 64 9.65 6.41 -6.78
C LEU A 64 9.68 5.45 -7.98
N LYS A 65 10.81 5.43 -8.69
CA LYS A 65 11.03 4.59 -9.89
C LYS A 65 11.78 3.28 -9.59
N ARG A 66 12.07 3.00 -8.33
CA ARG A 66 12.83 1.82 -7.93
C ARG A 66 11.89 0.65 -7.63
N GLU A 67 12.32 -0.55 -8.05
CA GLU A 67 11.71 -1.79 -7.60
C GLU A 67 12.18 -2.10 -6.18
N VAL A 68 11.26 -2.45 -5.30
CA VAL A 68 11.57 -2.92 -3.95
C VAL A 68 11.85 -4.41 -3.99
N LYS A 69 13.04 -4.80 -3.55
CA LYS A 69 13.44 -6.21 -3.44
C LYS A 69 13.16 -6.70 -2.02
N ILE A 70 12.49 -7.84 -1.91
CA ILE A 70 12.04 -8.42 -0.64
C ILE A 70 12.82 -9.71 -0.41
N VAL A 71 13.35 -9.86 0.79
CA VAL A 71 13.86 -11.14 1.33
C VAL A 71 13.09 -11.42 2.60
N ASP A 72 12.43 -12.56 2.67
CA ASP A 72 11.61 -12.99 3.81
C ASP A 72 12.29 -14.17 4.51
N LEU A 73 12.83 -13.94 5.70
CA LEU A 73 13.62 -14.93 6.43
C LEU A 73 12.79 -15.89 7.30
N PHE A 74 11.53 -15.56 7.54
CA PHE A 74 10.59 -16.37 8.32
C PHE A 74 9.23 -16.33 7.62
N CYS A 75 9.21 -16.82 6.37
CA CYS A 75 8.10 -16.56 5.47
C CYS A 75 6.80 -17.29 5.86
N GLY A 76 6.88 -18.35 6.66
CA GLY A 76 5.71 -19.16 6.94
C GLY A 76 4.99 -19.56 5.64
N SER A 77 3.68 -19.40 5.61
CA SER A 77 2.84 -19.58 4.40
C SER A 77 2.76 -18.35 3.50
N GLY A 78 3.57 -17.30 3.74
CA GLY A 78 3.67 -16.14 2.84
C GLY A 78 2.74 -14.96 3.16
N GLY A 79 1.95 -15.02 4.21
CA GLY A 79 0.97 -13.98 4.51
C GLY A 79 1.58 -12.59 4.72
N PHE A 80 2.72 -12.51 5.39
CA PHE A 80 3.43 -11.24 5.58
C PHE A 80 3.98 -10.69 4.26
N THR A 81 4.66 -11.52 3.47
CA THR A 81 5.18 -11.13 2.14
C THR A 81 4.06 -10.64 1.24
N GLU A 82 2.93 -11.34 1.21
CA GLU A 82 1.78 -10.93 0.38
C GLU A 82 1.19 -9.60 0.85
N GLY A 83 1.10 -9.39 2.17
CA GLY A 83 0.69 -8.10 2.74
C GLY A 83 1.60 -6.95 2.32
N VAL A 84 2.93 -7.15 2.38
CA VAL A 84 3.92 -6.16 1.94
C VAL A 84 3.80 -5.88 0.43
N LYS A 85 3.70 -6.91 -0.41
CA LYS A 85 3.50 -6.76 -1.87
C LYS A 85 2.24 -5.95 -2.19
N ASN A 86 1.13 -6.28 -1.53
CA ASN A 86 -0.13 -5.58 -1.72
C ASN A 86 -0.05 -4.11 -1.27
N GLY A 87 0.59 -3.83 -0.13
CA GLY A 87 0.83 -2.47 0.34
C GLY A 87 1.67 -1.65 -0.65
N LEU A 88 2.77 -2.22 -1.15
CA LEU A 88 3.62 -1.57 -2.16
C LEU A 88 2.85 -1.31 -3.46
N LYS A 89 2.08 -2.29 -3.93
CA LYS A 89 1.23 -2.15 -5.12
C LYS A 89 0.20 -1.03 -4.97
N GLN A 90 -0.41 -0.88 -3.78
CA GLN A 90 -1.32 0.22 -3.49
C GLN A 90 -0.64 1.59 -3.55
N LEU A 91 0.65 1.66 -3.26
CA LEU A 91 1.47 2.87 -3.41
C LEU A 91 2.00 3.08 -4.84
N GLY A 92 1.71 2.17 -5.77
CA GLY A 92 2.22 2.21 -7.14
C GLY A 92 3.69 1.80 -7.26
N ILE A 93 4.20 1.05 -6.28
CA ILE A 93 5.59 0.58 -6.24
C ILE A 93 5.65 -0.87 -6.71
N ASN A 94 6.54 -1.17 -7.65
CA ASN A 94 6.83 -2.53 -8.03
C ASN A 94 7.68 -3.22 -6.96
N SER A 95 7.42 -4.49 -6.72
CA SER A 95 8.20 -5.31 -5.79
C SER A 95 8.52 -6.69 -6.37
N LYS A 96 9.67 -7.24 -5.98
CA LYS A 96 10.11 -8.58 -6.34
C LYS A 96 10.62 -9.31 -5.11
N VAL A 97 10.10 -10.50 -4.86
CA VAL A 97 10.65 -11.40 -3.84
C VAL A 97 11.89 -12.07 -4.43
N LEU A 98 13.03 -11.90 -3.78
CA LEU A 98 14.31 -12.48 -4.16
C LEU A 98 14.54 -13.83 -3.52
N ALA A 99 14.14 -13.97 -2.27
CA ALA A 99 14.27 -15.19 -1.49
C ALA A 99 13.23 -15.22 -0.39
N ALA A 100 12.75 -16.40 -0.07
CA ALA A 100 11.95 -16.69 1.09
C ALA A 100 12.48 -17.97 1.76
N CYS A 101 12.56 -17.99 3.06
CA CYS A 101 12.99 -19.18 3.81
C CYS A 101 12.21 -19.33 5.11
N ASP A 102 12.00 -20.58 5.49
CA ASP A 102 11.40 -20.97 6.75
C ASP A 102 11.97 -22.32 7.21
N LEU A 103 11.92 -22.58 8.50
CA LEU A 103 12.29 -23.88 9.06
C LEU A 103 11.18 -24.92 8.87
N ASP A 104 9.94 -24.48 8.74
CA ASP A 104 8.79 -25.33 8.52
C ASP A 104 8.61 -25.66 7.05
N LYS A 105 8.96 -26.90 6.68
CA LYS A 105 8.82 -27.42 5.32
C LYS A 105 7.37 -27.47 4.81
N HIS A 106 6.39 -27.59 5.73
CA HIS A 106 4.96 -27.59 5.34
C HIS A 106 4.50 -26.20 4.99
N ALA A 107 4.95 -25.19 5.73
CA ALA A 107 4.68 -23.78 5.43
C ALA A 107 5.27 -23.39 4.06
N LEU A 108 6.51 -23.79 3.75
CA LEU A 108 7.16 -23.53 2.46
C LEU A 108 6.39 -24.11 1.27
N LYS A 109 5.78 -25.28 1.41
CA LYS A 109 4.94 -25.87 0.34
C LYS A 109 3.70 -25.05 0.02
N VAL A 110 3.20 -24.28 0.97
CA VAL A 110 2.06 -23.36 0.75
C VAL A 110 2.53 -22.04 0.12
N TYR A 111 3.78 -21.67 0.40
CA TYR A 111 4.38 -20.43 -0.13
C TYR A 111 4.67 -20.53 -1.65
N GLU A 112 5.05 -21.70 -2.17
CA GLU A 112 5.31 -21.96 -3.59
C GLU A 112 4.06 -21.85 -4.47
#